data_0597eaea53cf91db556f255b642f9257
#
_entry.id   0597eaea53cf91db556f255b642f9257
#
_cell.length_a   1.000
_cell.length_b   1.000
_cell.length_c   1.000
_cell.angle_alpha   90.00
_cell.angle_beta   90.00
_cell.angle_gamma   90.00
#
_symmetry.space_group_name_H-M   'P 1'
#
loop_
_entity.id
_entity.type
_entity.pdbx_description
1 polymer ?
#
loop_
_entity_poly.entity_id
_entity_poly.type
_entity_poly.pdbx_seq_one_letter_code
_entity_poly.pdbx_strand_id
1 'polypeptide(L)'
;TKEQMQQYIRTITEVENPKTRIAGIALDLKSTVSIRVIVPKDTTSADNKIAYTVGDGTAVKYLKLQNYDATYYYADITGIVAKNLDDMYHIYVCDASGNQISNIVNYGVMSYAIQKWESENEDLVNLVKKLQVYNVAAQKYFESK
;
A
#
# COMPACT_ATOMS: atom_id res chain seq x y z
N THR A 1 -14.33 1.16 -16.06
CA THR A 1 -15.29 0.07 -15.82
C THR A 1 -14.97 -0.66 -14.52
N LYS A 2 -15.94 -1.42 -14.03
CA LYS A 2 -15.74 -2.29 -12.85
C LYS A 2 -14.56 -3.24 -13.05
N GLU A 3 -14.43 -3.79 -14.24
CA GLU A 3 -13.34 -4.74 -14.56
C GLU A 3 -11.97 -4.06 -14.50
N GLN A 4 -11.87 -2.85 -14.99
CA GLN A 4 -10.63 -2.07 -14.92
C GLN A 4 -10.26 -1.74 -13.48
N MET A 5 -11.24 -1.53 -12.61
CA MET A 5 -11.01 -1.20 -11.21
C MET A 5 -10.61 -2.40 -10.36
N GLN A 6 -10.94 -3.62 -10.77
CA GLN A 6 -10.64 -4.83 -10.01
C GLN A 6 -9.15 -5.01 -9.75
N GLN A 7 -8.29 -4.59 -10.67
CA GLN A 7 -6.84 -4.70 -10.52
C GLN A 7 -6.31 -3.87 -9.35
N TYR A 8 -7.07 -2.89 -8.87
CA TYR A 8 -6.67 -1.99 -7.79
C TYR A 8 -7.30 -2.33 -6.45
N ILE A 9 -8.14 -3.35 -6.39
CA ILE A 9 -8.78 -3.76 -5.13
C ILE A 9 -7.72 -4.38 -4.21
N ARG A 10 -7.76 -3.99 -2.93
CA ARG A 10 -6.91 -4.59 -1.92
C ARG A 10 -7.16 -6.09 -1.85
N THR A 11 -6.11 -6.88 -1.97
CA THR A 11 -6.17 -8.34 -1.85
C THR A 11 -5.05 -8.84 -0.95
N ILE A 12 -5.17 -10.10 -0.52
CA ILE A 12 -4.16 -10.78 0.27
C ILE A 12 -3.71 -12.02 -0.48
N THR A 13 -2.41 -12.15 -0.71
CA THR A 13 -1.80 -13.38 -1.21
C THR A 13 -1.31 -14.17 0.00
N GLU A 14 -1.93 -15.31 0.24
CA GLU A 14 -1.65 -16.13 1.41
C GLU A 14 -0.39 -16.97 1.23
N VAL A 15 0.31 -17.21 2.33
CA VAL A 15 1.42 -18.16 2.43
C VAL A 15 1.11 -19.20 3.50
N GLU A 16 1.83 -20.31 3.48
CA GLU A 16 1.65 -21.35 4.51
C GLU A 16 2.29 -20.89 5.83
N ASN A 17 1.54 -21.08 6.92
CA ASN A 17 2.02 -20.86 8.29
C ASN A 17 2.63 -19.48 8.53
N PRO A 18 1.92 -18.38 8.27
CA PRO A 18 2.45 -17.05 8.55
C PRO A 18 2.71 -16.90 10.05
N LYS A 19 3.84 -16.32 10.40
CA LYS A 19 4.25 -16.08 11.80
C LYS A 19 3.69 -14.77 12.34
N THR A 20 3.36 -13.84 11.46
CA THR A 20 2.80 -12.55 11.80
C THR A 20 1.86 -12.08 10.70
N ARG A 21 1.33 -10.88 10.85
CA ARG A 21 0.40 -10.29 9.88
C ARG A 21 0.63 -8.79 9.77
N ILE A 22 0.14 -8.22 8.69
CA ILE A 22 -0.03 -6.77 8.60
C ILE A 22 -1.37 -6.44 9.26
N ALA A 23 -1.32 -5.69 10.37
CA ALA A 23 -2.51 -5.38 11.15
C ALA A 23 -3.34 -4.26 10.52
N GLY A 24 -2.70 -3.36 9.79
CA GLY A 24 -3.37 -2.26 9.13
C GLY A 24 -2.52 -1.58 8.10
N ILE A 25 -3.19 -0.92 7.16
CA ILE A 25 -2.56 -0.06 6.15
C ILE A 25 -3.35 1.23 6.12
N ALA A 26 -2.64 2.36 6.21
CA ALA A 26 -3.23 3.68 6.17
C ALA A 26 -2.54 4.53 5.10
N LEU A 27 -3.32 5.35 4.42
CA LEU A 27 -2.82 6.28 3.42
C LEU A 27 -2.74 7.68 4.02
N ASP A 28 -1.61 8.35 3.83
CA ASP A 28 -1.43 9.75 4.19
C ASP A 28 -1.35 10.58 2.90
N LEU A 29 -2.26 11.53 2.76
CA LEU A 29 -2.39 12.38 1.57
C LEU A 29 -1.97 13.83 1.83
N LYS A 30 -1.23 14.11 2.89
CA LYS A 30 -0.83 15.48 3.23
C LYS A 30 0.07 16.10 2.17
N SER A 31 1.28 16.55 2.52
CA SER A 31 2.19 17.18 1.56
C SER A 31 2.78 16.21 0.55
N THR A 32 2.97 14.96 0.96
CA THR A 32 3.42 13.86 0.09
C THR A 32 2.55 12.64 0.36
N VAL A 33 2.32 11.83 -0.67
CA VAL A 33 1.55 10.60 -0.50
C VAL A 33 2.45 9.53 0.09
N SER A 34 1.98 8.89 1.15
CA SER A 34 2.68 7.76 1.77
C SER A 34 1.69 6.68 2.20
N ILE A 35 2.19 5.45 2.28
CA ILE A 35 1.43 4.30 2.76
C ILE A 35 2.09 3.84 4.06
N ARG A 36 1.34 3.90 5.16
CA ARG A 36 1.80 3.42 6.46
C ARG A 36 1.36 1.98 6.66
N VAL A 37 2.32 1.11 6.93
CA VAL A 37 2.10 -0.30 7.20
C VAL A 37 2.27 -0.53 8.70
N ILE A 38 1.27 -1.11 9.35
CA ILE A 38 1.22 -1.31 10.79
C ILE A 38 1.25 -2.80 11.08
N VAL A 39 2.14 -3.23 11.98
CA VAL A 39 2.30 -4.64 12.36
C VAL A 39 2.24 -4.79 13.87
N PRO A 40 1.73 -5.93 14.38
CA PRO A 40 1.59 -6.15 15.82
C PRO A 40 2.93 -6.51 16.46
N LYS A 41 3.18 -5.93 17.63
CA LYS A 41 4.39 -6.22 18.41
C LYS A 41 4.41 -7.62 19.01
N ASP A 42 3.23 -8.20 19.26
CA ASP A 42 3.12 -9.52 19.89
C ASP A 42 3.63 -10.66 18.99
N THR A 43 3.63 -10.47 17.67
CA THR A 43 4.09 -11.47 16.70
C THR A 43 5.23 -10.99 15.81
N THR A 44 5.78 -9.80 16.06
CA THR A 44 6.92 -9.25 15.32
C THR A 44 8.05 -8.89 16.28
N SER A 45 9.30 -8.97 15.79
CA SER A 45 10.48 -8.47 16.49
C SER A 45 10.90 -7.13 15.93
N ALA A 46 11.61 -6.34 16.72
CA ALA A 46 12.10 -5.03 16.28
C ALA A 46 13.08 -5.10 15.11
N ASP A 47 13.73 -6.24 14.88
CA ASP A 47 14.67 -6.48 13.78
C ASP A 47 13.98 -7.01 12.51
N ASN A 48 12.68 -7.28 12.55
CA ASN A 48 11.91 -7.60 11.35
C ASN A 48 11.80 -6.33 10.48
N LYS A 49 11.48 -6.53 9.21
CA LYS A 49 11.37 -5.45 8.24
C LYS A 49 10.07 -5.57 7.45
N ILE A 50 9.65 -4.45 6.89
CA ILE A 50 8.64 -4.46 5.84
C ILE A 50 9.37 -4.56 4.51
N ALA A 51 8.94 -5.51 3.69
CA ALA A 51 9.44 -5.70 2.34
C ALA A 51 8.32 -5.42 1.34
N TYR A 52 8.66 -4.87 0.18
CA TYR A 52 7.64 -4.65 -0.86
C TYR A 52 8.26 -4.61 -2.25
N THR A 53 7.44 -4.98 -3.22
CA THR A 53 7.71 -4.78 -4.64
C THR A 53 6.64 -3.86 -5.21
N VAL A 54 6.87 -3.31 -6.38
CA VAL A 54 5.96 -2.35 -7.03
C VAL A 54 5.55 -2.88 -8.39
N GLY A 55 4.26 -2.99 -8.66
CA GLY A 55 3.73 -3.46 -9.93
C GLY A 55 4.23 -4.85 -10.28
N ASP A 56 4.71 -5.01 -11.50
CA ASP A 56 5.31 -6.27 -11.98
C ASP A 56 6.82 -6.36 -11.69
N GLY A 57 7.37 -5.37 -11.00
CA GLY A 57 8.79 -5.34 -10.65
C GLY A 57 9.17 -6.44 -9.67
N THR A 58 10.41 -6.93 -9.79
CA THR A 58 10.93 -7.99 -8.93
C THR A 58 11.92 -7.47 -7.87
N ALA A 59 12.32 -6.20 -7.98
CA ALA A 59 13.24 -5.59 -7.01
C ALA A 59 12.53 -5.38 -5.67
N VAL A 60 13.02 -6.06 -4.63
CA VAL A 60 12.45 -5.96 -3.29
C VAL A 60 13.11 -4.80 -2.56
N LYS A 61 12.28 -3.94 -1.98
CA LYS A 61 12.72 -2.84 -1.11
C LYS A 61 12.37 -3.17 0.33
N TYR A 62 13.19 -2.72 1.26
CA TYR A 62 13.06 -3.03 2.67
C TYR A 62 12.95 -1.75 3.48
N LEU A 63 12.08 -1.76 4.49
CA LEU A 63 11.88 -0.66 5.42
C LEU A 63 12.08 -1.15 6.84
N LYS A 64 12.82 -0.38 7.62
CA LYS A 64 13.02 -0.65 9.05
C LYS A 64 11.73 -0.37 9.81
N LEU A 65 11.40 -1.21 10.78
CA LEU A 65 10.26 -0.99 11.67
C LEU A 65 10.57 0.13 12.65
N GLN A 66 9.57 0.98 12.87
CA GLN A 66 9.62 2.08 13.84
C GLN A 66 8.56 1.84 14.90
N ASN A 67 8.77 2.38 16.08
CA ASN A 67 7.81 2.27 17.16
C ASN A 67 6.60 3.17 16.90
N TYR A 68 5.39 2.60 16.93
CA TYR A 68 4.14 3.34 16.78
C TYR A 68 3.54 3.64 18.15
N ASP A 69 3.28 2.58 18.93
CA ASP A 69 2.76 2.66 20.29
C ASP A 69 3.13 1.40 21.08
N ALA A 70 2.46 1.15 22.20
CA ALA A 70 2.72 -0.02 23.02
C ALA A 70 2.37 -1.35 22.30
N THR A 71 1.50 -1.31 21.28
CA THR A 71 0.95 -2.49 20.63
C THR A 71 1.51 -2.73 19.23
N TYR A 72 1.97 -1.67 18.53
CA TYR A 72 2.31 -1.74 17.11
C TYR A 72 3.68 -1.13 16.79
N TYR A 73 4.31 -1.71 15.76
CA TYR A 73 5.35 -1.08 14.95
C TYR A 73 4.73 -0.57 13.64
N TYR A 74 5.44 0.32 12.96
CA TYR A 74 5.04 0.78 11.63
C TYR A 74 6.24 1.00 10.73
N ALA A 75 5.99 1.07 9.44
CA ALA A 75 6.92 1.54 8.43
C ALA A 75 6.15 2.28 7.34
N ASP A 76 6.76 3.31 6.77
CA ASP A 76 6.12 4.14 5.74
C ASP A 76 6.77 3.95 4.39
N ILE A 77 5.96 3.61 3.38
CA ILE A 77 6.36 3.70 1.98
C ILE A 77 6.14 5.16 1.59
N THR A 78 7.23 5.88 1.36
CA THR A 78 7.21 7.31 1.07
C THR A 78 7.61 7.59 -0.38
N GLY A 79 7.51 8.85 -0.78
CA GLY A 79 7.97 9.27 -2.11
C GLY A 79 7.08 8.80 -3.25
N ILE A 80 5.81 8.50 -2.97
CA ILE A 80 4.85 8.13 -4.00
C ILE A 80 4.50 9.42 -4.74
N VAL A 81 4.96 9.52 -5.98
CA VAL A 81 4.71 10.71 -6.80
C VAL A 81 3.41 10.55 -7.58
N ALA A 82 2.84 11.68 -7.98
CA ALA A 82 1.51 11.73 -8.57
C ALA A 82 1.38 10.87 -9.85
N LYS A 83 2.42 10.77 -10.66
CA LYS A 83 2.41 9.93 -11.86
C LYS A 83 2.38 8.43 -11.58
N ASN A 84 2.63 8.03 -10.33
CA ASN A 84 2.69 6.63 -9.89
C ASN A 84 1.52 6.26 -8.97
N LEU A 85 0.43 7.04 -8.99
CA LEU A 85 -0.73 6.80 -8.12
C LEU A 85 -1.49 5.52 -8.46
N ASP A 86 -1.31 4.98 -9.65
CA ASP A 86 -1.91 3.72 -10.07
C ASP A 86 -1.01 2.50 -9.80
N ASP A 87 0.16 2.70 -9.20
CA ASP A 87 1.03 1.59 -8.83
C ASP A 87 0.40 0.76 -7.70
N MET A 88 0.52 -0.54 -7.82
CA MET A 88 0.16 -1.48 -6.76
C MET A 88 1.43 -1.95 -6.05
N TYR A 89 1.36 -1.99 -4.73
CA TYR A 89 2.46 -2.43 -3.86
C TYR A 89 2.13 -3.80 -3.31
N HIS A 90 3.11 -4.69 -3.33
CA HIS A 90 2.99 -6.05 -2.80
C HIS A 90 3.83 -6.11 -1.53
N ILE A 91 3.16 -6.06 -0.38
CA ILE A 91 3.76 -5.72 0.91
C ILE A 91 3.70 -6.93 1.84
N TYR A 92 4.82 -7.26 2.46
CA TYR A 92 4.88 -8.35 3.44
C TYR A 92 5.90 -8.03 4.54
N VAL A 93 5.79 -8.77 5.63
CA VAL A 93 6.78 -8.72 6.72
C VAL A 93 7.83 -9.78 6.47
N CYS A 94 9.09 -9.44 6.66
CA CYS A 94 10.19 -10.40 6.59
C CYS A 94 11.02 -10.34 7.87
N ASP A 95 11.80 -11.40 8.11
CA ASP A 95 12.76 -11.42 9.20
C ASP A 95 14.03 -10.63 8.84
N ALA A 96 14.98 -10.57 9.76
CA ALA A 96 16.23 -9.82 9.56
C ALA A 96 17.05 -10.35 8.37
N SER A 97 16.85 -11.61 7.99
CA SER A 97 17.54 -12.24 6.85
C SER A 97 16.78 -12.08 5.53
N GLY A 98 15.61 -11.45 5.55
CA GLY A 98 14.79 -11.24 4.37
C GLY A 98 13.79 -12.36 4.08
N ASN A 99 13.65 -13.35 4.95
CA ASN A 99 12.68 -14.43 4.77
C ASN A 99 11.26 -13.91 5.06
N GLN A 100 10.33 -14.22 4.16
CA GLN A 100 8.94 -13.81 4.32
C GLN A 100 8.28 -14.55 5.49
N ILE A 101 7.64 -13.79 6.39
CA ILE A 101 6.98 -14.33 7.58
C ILE A 101 5.50 -13.93 7.69
N SER A 102 4.95 -13.27 6.69
CA SER A 102 3.54 -12.90 6.63
C SER A 102 2.95 -13.12 5.24
N ASN A 103 1.63 -13.06 5.17
CA ASN A 103 0.95 -12.96 3.87
C ASN A 103 1.35 -11.67 3.17
N ILE A 104 1.16 -11.63 1.87
CA ILE A 104 1.37 -10.41 1.06
C ILE A 104 0.06 -9.65 1.01
N VAL A 105 0.11 -8.36 1.34
CA VAL A 105 -1.01 -7.44 1.14
C VAL A 105 -0.74 -6.67 -0.15
N ASN A 106 -1.66 -6.76 -1.10
CA ASN A 106 -1.61 -6.05 -2.37
C ASN A 106 -2.46 -4.80 -2.24
N TYR A 107 -1.84 -3.62 -2.31
CA TYR A 107 -2.48 -2.36 -1.97
C TYR A 107 -1.80 -1.19 -2.68
N GLY A 108 -2.57 -0.15 -2.97
CA GLY A 108 -2.05 1.10 -3.54
C GLY A 108 -2.99 2.25 -3.25
N VAL A 109 -2.65 3.43 -3.75
CA VAL A 109 -3.50 4.63 -3.59
C VAL A 109 -4.89 4.41 -4.16
N MET A 110 -4.97 3.74 -5.31
CA MET A 110 -6.26 3.42 -5.95
C MET A 110 -7.12 2.50 -5.10
N SER A 111 -6.49 1.59 -4.33
CA SER A 111 -7.20 0.70 -3.41
C SER A 111 -7.94 1.51 -2.33
N TYR A 112 -7.26 2.50 -1.77
CA TYR A 112 -7.86 3.42 -0.80
C TYR A 112 -9.06 4.17 -1.41
N ALA A 113 -8.90 4.70 -2.61
CA ALA A 113 -9.95 5.45 -3.29
C ALA A 113 -11.21 4.58 -3.53
N ILE A 114 -11.01 3.32 -3.91
CA ILE A 114 -12.11 2.36 -4.11
C ILE A 114 -12.81 2.06 -2.79
N GLN A 115 -12.06 1.81 -1.71
CA GLN A 115 -12.63 1.56 -0.38
C GLN A 115 -13.45 2.76 0.09
N LYS A 116 -12.92 3.96 -0.11
CA LYS A 116 -13.61 5.19 0.28
C LYS A 116 -14.92 5.37 -0.51
N TRP A 117 -14.85 5.13 -1.82
CA TRP A 117 -16.05 5.15 -2.67
C TRP A 117 -17.12 4.18 -2.20
N GLU A 118 -16.74 2.93 -1.92
CA GLU A 118 -17.67 1.90 -1.44
C GLU A 118 -18.31 2.31 -0.10
N SER A 119 -17.53 2.88 0.81
CA SER A 119 -18.03 3.29 2.13
C SER A 119 -18.96 4.49 2.06
N GLU A 120 -18.79 5.37 1.08
CA GLU A 120 -19.61 6.58 0.89
C GLU A 120 -20.77 6.35 -0.07
N ASN A 121 -20.92 5.14 -0.62
CA ASN A 121 -21.95 4.81 -1.61
C ASN A 121 -21.95 5.76 -2.82
N GLU A 122 -20.77 6.20 -3.24
CA GLU A 122 -20.65 7.04 -4.43
C GLU A 122 -20.98 6.25 -5.70
N ASP A 123 -21.42 6.98 -6.74
CA ASP A 123 -21.61 6.39 -8.06
C ASP A 123 -20.26 5.98 -8.66
N LEU A 124 -20.17 4.76 -9.15
CA LEU A 124 -18.95 4.22 -9.75
C LEU A 124 -18.46 5.08 -10.93
N VAL A 125 -19.40 5.62 -11.73
CA VAL A 125 -19.04 6.50 -12.86
C VAL A 125 -18.35 7.76 -12.36
N ASN A 126 -18.85 8.35 -11.29
CA ASN A 126 -18.25 9.55 -10.68
C ASN A 126 -16.87 9.23 -10.08
N LEU A 127 -16.70 8.07 -9.46
CA LEU A 127 -15.39 7.63 -8.96
C LEU A 127 -14.38 7.53 -10.09
N VAL A 128 -14.73 6.85 -11.18
CA VAL A 128 -13.87 6.69 -12.35
C VAL A 128 -13.47 8.05 -12.92
N LYS A 129 -14.42 8.98 -13.03
CA LYS A 129 -14.15 10.34 -13.51
C LYS A 129 -13.18 11.08 -12.61
N LYS A 130 -13.38 11.01 -11.29
CA LYS A 130 -12.49 11.66 -10.30
C LYS A 130 -11.07 11.12 -10.43
N LEU A 131 -10.92 9.82 -10.50
CA LEU A 131 -9.61 9.18 -10.60
C LEU A 131 -8.91 9.50 -11.93
N GLN A 132 -9.64 9.53 -13.03
CA GLN A 132 -9.10 9.89 -14.33
C GLN A 132 -8.62 11.34 -14.36
N VAL A 133 -9.42 12.26 -13.84
CA VAL A 133 -9.05 13.69 -13.76
C VAL A 133 -7.80 13.87 -12.90
N TYR A 134 -7.75 13.20 -11.76
CA TYR A 134 -6.61 13.28 -10.85
C TYR A 134 -5.33 12.76 -11.50
N ASN A 135 -5.41 11.61 -12.15
CA ASN A 135 -4.27 11.00 -12.83
C ASN A 135 -3.78 11.87 -13.99
N VAL A 136 -4.69 12.40 -14.81
CA VAL A 136 -4.33 13.31 -15.91
C VAL A 136 -3.69 14.59 -15.39
N ALA A 137 -4.26 15.19 -14.33
CA ALA A 137 -3.71 16.40 -13.73
C ALA A 137 -2.29 16.15 -13.18
N ALA A 138 -2.10 15.00 -12.52
CA ALA A 138 -0.80 14.60 -11.99
C ALA A 138 0.23 14.39 -13.11
N GLN A 139 -0.15 13.71 -14.17
CA GLN A 139 0.73 13.49 -15.33
C GLN A 139 1.14 14.81 -15.97
N LYS A 140 0.19 15.71 -16.20
CA LYS A 140 0.47 17.04 -16.76
C LYS A 140 1.43 17.82 -15.90
N TYR A 141 1.28 17.76 -14.58
CA TYR A 141 2.19 18.46 -13.66
C TYR A 141 3.63 17.99 -13.84
N PHE A 142 3.85 16.68 -13.94
CA PHE A 142 5.18 16.11 -14.10
C PHE A 142 5.75 16.33 -15.51
N GLU A 143 4.93 16.31 -16.53
CA GLU A 143 5.37 16.61 -17.90
C GLU A 143 5.81 18.07 -18.08
N SER A 144 5.24 18.99 -17.29
CA SER A 144 5.59 20.40 -17.34
C SER A 144 6.92 20.72 -16.63
N LYS A 145 7.50 19.78 -15.94
CA LYS A 145 8.78 19.92 -15.23
C LYS A 145 9.91 19.17 -15.90
#